data_93b1f644c652103beba0e199163699c1
#
_entry.id   93b1f644c652103beba0e199163699c1
#
_cell.length_a   1.000
_cell.length_b   1.000
_cell.length_c   1.000
_cell.angle_alpha   90.00
_cell.angle_beta   90.00
_cell.angle_gamma   90.00
#
_symmetry.space_group_name_H-M   'P 1'
#
loop_
_entity.id
_entity.type
_entity.pdbx_description
1 polymer ?
#
loop_
_entity_poly.entity_id
_entity_poly.type
_entity_poly.pdbx_seq_one_letter_code
_entity_poly.pdbx_strand_id
1 'polypeptide(L)'
;TVFAGTPGQISSSTSVYIDKPGLFGGDDTGGEGGVQGQLDIMMGEPDQVPPASLLKLLTGLVPGFRGVVTTFFSGLVSCYSASPKPWLYRVRRTTKGWDGDVWYPEKATIMLENTEGQLDDESDLLPDQISNLRAIHAMNPAHILVECATNRDWGRQLTLADDLNLDSYRAAADTLYEEGFGLCFRYNRQDGLDTFVQQVLDHVGAVQYADLETGKLTLKLLRGDYRVDDLPLFTYDNGIIAVQDDDSASTTSNPNEIVVTWNDPVTNTDGEVRAQNLGAIQNTGLNSSSVEYKAIPTHSLAARVAQRDLETAQSELTRLVIQFDRRGGILRPGDVFRVQLPDRNIDNMVLRVGKIEES
;
A
#
# COMPACT_ATOMS: atom_id res chain seq x y z
N THR A 1 21.88 -4.50 11.38
CA THR A 1 21.44 -3.17 10.98
C THR A 1 22.50 -2.16 11.38
N VAL A 2 23.18 -1.56 10.41
CA VAL A 2 24.19 -0.52 10.68
C VAL A 2 23.47 0.79 10.82
N PHE A 3 23.39 1.31 12.02
CA PHE A 3 23.04 2.71 12.24
C PHE A 3 24.31 3.54 12.20
N ALA A 4 24.53 4.27 11.11
CA ALA A 4 25.62 5.22 11.06
C ALA A 4 25.23 6.45 11.87
N GLY A 5 25.78 6.58 13.07
CA GLY A 5 25.50 7.72 13.93
C GLY A 5 24.13 7.66 14.64
N THR A 6 23.73 8.73 15.26
CA THR A 6 22.44 8.88 15.94
C THR A 6 21.32 8.48 15.00
N PRO A 7 20.36 7.62 15.43
CA PRO A 7 19.21 7.28 14.63
C PRO A 7 18.41 8.55 14.32
N GLY A 8 18.65 9.11 13.17
CA GLY A 8 18.03 10.34 12.70
C GLY A 8 17.70 10.20 11.23
N GLN A 9 16.63 10.87 10.83
CA GLN A 9 16.28 10.96 9.42
C GLN A 9 17.35 11.79 8.69
N ILE A 10 17.94 11.19 7.64
CA ILE A 10 18.79 11.93 6.71
C ILE A 10 17.86 12.48 5.62
N SER A 11 17.72 13.80 5.60
CA SER A 11 16.85 14.53 4.66
C SER A 11 17.62 15.38 3.64
N SER A 12 18.94 15.43 3.76
CA SER A 12 19.84 16.13 2.84
C SER A 12 21.09 15.31 2.61
N SER A 13 21.79 15.57 1.49
CA SER A 13 23.06 14.93 1.20
C SER A 13 24.07 15.15 2.31
N THR A 14 24.70 14.09 2.78
CA THR A 14 25.63 14.13 3.90
C THR A 14 26.69 13.04 3.81
N SER A 15 27.75 13.23 4.56
CA SER A 15 28.81 12.23 4.74
C SER A 15 28.91 11.81 6.20
N VAL A 16 28.88 10.50 6.43
CA VAL A 16 28.95 9.92 7.78
C VAL A 16 30.17 9.01 7.85
N TYR A 17 30.97 9.17 8.89
CA TYR A 17 32.04 8.22 9.16
C TYR A 17 31.54 7.06 10.01
N ILE A 18 31.72 5.85 9.49
CA ILE A 18 31.32 4.62 10.17
C ILE A 18 32.60 4.01 10.79
N ASP A 19 32.52 3.73 12.08
CA ASP A 19 33.55 2.99 12.79
C ASP A 19 32.85 1.97 13.71
N LYS A 20 32.60 0.79 13.17
CA LYS A 20 31.94 -0.32 13.86
C LYS A 20 32.82 -1.55 13.80
N PRO A 21 33.79 -1.69 14.73
CA PRO A 21 34.54 -2.92 14.88
C PRO A 21 33.63 -4.07 15.29
N GLY A 22 33.85 -5.24 14.74
CA GLY A 22 33.08 -6.44 15.11
C GLY A 22 31.66 -6.53 14.62
N LEU A 23 31.20 -5.60 13.78
CA LEU A 23 29.79 -5.52 13.35
C LEU A 23 29.25 -6.78 12.66
N PHE A 24 30.11 -7.58 12.04
CA PHE A 24 29.75 -8.77 11.27
C PHE A 24 30.18 -10.09 11.89
N GLY A 25 30.69 -10.08 13.07
CA GLY A 25 31.07 -11.27 13.79
C GLY A 25 30.99 -10.95 15.25
N GLY A 26 30.16 -11.64 15.97
CA GLY A 26 30.16 -11.53 17.41
C GLY A 26 31.58 -11.62 17.92
N ASP A 27 31.78 -11.26 19.12
CA ASP A 27 33.02 -11.33 19.91
C ASP A 27 34.33 -11.55 19.18
N ASP A 28 35.22 -10.74 19.44
CA ASP A 28 36.64 -10.55 19.13
C ASP A 28 37.51 -11.73 18.59
N THR A 29 36.99 -12.93 18.49
CA THR A 29 37.82 -14.13 18.27
C THR A 29 37.62 -14.83 16.93
N GLY A 30 36.97 -14.21 15.97
CA GLY A 30 36.79 -14.84 14.65
C GLY A 30 35.87 -14.07 13.73
N GLY A 31 35.55 -12.88 14.10
CA GLY A 31 34.69 -12.01 13.29
C GLY A 31 35.31 -11.67 11.95
N GLU A 32 34.50 -11.55 10.94
CA GLU A 32 34.92 -11.18 9.58
C GLU A 32 35.46 -9.73 9.48
N GLY A 33 35.73 -9.10 10.60
CA GLY A 33 36.12 -7.69 10.70
C GLY A 33 34.93 -6.74 10.65
N GLY A 34 35.19 -5.50 11.04
CA GLY A 34 34.16 -4.45 11.07
C GLY A 34 34.03 -3.70 9.76
N VAL A 35 33.23 -2.67 9.78
CA VAL A 35 33.10 -1.64 8.72
C VAL A 35 33.73 -0.37 9.24
N GLN A 36 34.71 0.18 8.51
CA GLN A 36 35.34 1.43 8.86
C GLN A 36 35.55 2.27 7.60
N GLY A 37 35.02 3.47 7.58
CA GLY A 37 35.15 4.38 6.45
C GLY A 37 34.09 5.43 6.36
N GLN A 38 34.11 6.13 5.25
CA GLN A 38 33.19 7.21 4.95
C GLN A 38 32.05 6.70 4.08
N LEU A 39 30.82 6.90 4.52
CA LEU A 39 29.59 6.71 3.75
C LEU A 39 29.08 8.07 3.30
N ASP A 40 29.10 8.32 2.02
CA ASP A 40 28.49 9.49 1.39
C ASP A 40 27.07 9.11 0.94
N ILE A 41 26.08 9.87 1.41
CA ILE A 41 24.66 9.69 1.10
C ILE A 41 24.24 10.89 0.29
N MET A 42 23.81 10.67 -0.93
CA MET A 42 23.38 11.68 -1.90
C MET A 42 21.88 11.55 -2.10
N MET A 43 21.12 12.60 -1.84
CA MET A 43 19.66 12.56 -1.85
C MET A 43 19.02 12.86 -3.20
N GLY A 44 19.83 13.12 -4.23
CA GLY A 44 19.34 13.38 -5.59
C GLY A 44 18.96 14.83 -5.84
N GLU A 45 19.58 15.80 -5.11
CA GLU A 45 19.30 17.23 -5.27
C GLU A 45 19.51 17.67 -6.75
N PRO A 46 18.77 18.72 -7.20
CA PRO A 46 18.86 19.20 -8.58
C PRO A 46 20.24 19.69 -9.01
N ASP A 47 21.01 20.20 -8.06
CA ASP A 47 22.37 20.69 -8.21
C ASP A 47 23.45 19.74 -7.67
N GLN A 48 23.06 18.52 -7.31
CA GLN A 48 23.95 17.50 -6.74
C GLN A 48 25.17 17.28 -7.60
N VAL A 49 26.32 17.21 -6.94
CA VAL A 49 27.62 16.89 -7.51
C VAL A 49 28.16 15.59 -6.90
N PRO A 50 28.99 14.83 -7.61
CA PRO A 50 29.60 13.63 -7.04
C PRO A 50 30.45 13.94 -5.81
N PRO A 51 30.48 13.07 -4.78
CA PRO A 51 31.30 13.29 -3.60
C PRO A 51 32.81 13.24 -3.94
N ALA A 52 33.59 14.00 -3.21
CA ALA A 52 35.04 14.09 -3.44
C ALA A 52 35.76 12.74 -3.29
N SER A 53 35.25 11.86 -2.45
CA SER A 53 35.71 10.48 -2.28
C SER A 53 35.58 9.67 -3.56
N LEU A 54 34.44 9.77 -4.27
CA LEU A 54 34.21 9.11 -5.54
C LEU A 54 35.08 9.70 -6.67
N LEU A 55 35.22 11.03 -6.72
CA LEU A 55 36.04 11.71 -7.72
C LEU A 55 37.55 11.36 -7.60
N LYS A 56 38.00 11.01 -6.41
CA LYS A 56 39.38 10.56 -6.20
C LYS A 56 39.65 9.16 -6.77
N LEU A 57 38.65 8.31 -6.81
CA LEU A 57 38.75 6.93 -7.29
C LEU A 57 38.55 6.81 -8.80
N LEU A 58 37.67 7.63 -9.36
CA LEU A 58 37.32 7.57 -10.77
C LEU A 58 37.99 8.70 -11.52
N THR A 59 38.86 8.31 -12.47
CA THR A 59 39.46 9.27 -13.42
C THR A 59 38.52 9.42 -14.61
N GLY A 60 37.77 10.49 -14.67
CA GLY A 60 36.87 10.75 -15.78
C GLY A 60 35.62 11.52 -15.41
N LEU A 61 34.66 11.56 -16.30
CA LEU A 61 33.39 12.23 -16.08
C LEU A 61 32.49 11.36 -15.19
N VAL A 62 32.19 11.83 -14.00
CA VAL A 62 31.29 11.17 -13.06
C VAL A 62 29.96 11.94 -13.02
N PRO A 63 28.82 11.29 -13.27
CA PRO A 63 27.52 11.98 -13.20
C PRO A 63 27.17 12.38 -11.78
N GLY A 64 26.39 13.44 -11.62
CA GLY A 64 25.91 13.90 -10.33
C GLY A 64 24.80 13.08 -9.70
N PHE A 65 24.25 12.07 -10.40
CA PHE A 65 23.13 11.22 -9.96
C PHE A 65 21.92 12.02 -9.46
N ARG A 66 21.57 13.11 -10.17
CA ARG A 66 20.46 13.99 -9.85
C ARG A 66 19.13 13.26 -9.99
N GLY A 67 18.19 13.53 -9.10
CA GLY A 67 16.88 12.87 -9.05
C GLY A 67 16.91 11.43 -8.51
N VAL A 68 18.08 10.91 -8.10
CA VAL A 68 18.23 9.52 -7.61
C VAL A 68 18.99 9.53 -6.29
N VAL A 69 18.42 8.90 -5.26
CA VAL A 69 19.12 8.66 -4.01
C VAL A 69 20.19 7.61 -4.25
N THR A 70 21.44 7.97 -3.98
CA THR A 70 22.60 7.08 -4.14
C THR A 70 23.48 7.11 -2.91
N THR A 71 24.18 6.01 -2.66
CA THR A 71 25.16 5.93 -1.58
C THR A 71 26.51 5.49 -2.14
N PHE A 72 27.57 6.04 -1.60
CA PHE A 72 28.91 5.65 -1.93
C PHE A 72 29.71 5.43 -0.63
N PHE A 73 30.31 4.26 -0.49
CA PHE A 73 31.14 3.93 0.66
C PHE A 73 32.62 3.84 0.24
N SER A 74 33.47 4.50 1.01
CA SER A 74 34.92 4.47 0.84
C SER A 74 35.56 4.07 2.15
N GLY A 75 36.07 2.84 2.21
CA GLY A 75 36.67 2.33 3.43
C GLY A 75 36.81 0.82 3.44
N LEU A 76 37.01 0.28 4.61
CA LEU A 76 37.19 -1.16 4.86
C LEU A 76 35.85 -1.83 5.11
N VAL A 77 35.53 -2.88 4.37
CA VAL A 77 34.35 -3.72 4.56
C VAL A 77 34.82 -5.16 4.69
N SER A 78 34.96 -5.66 5.89
CA SER A 78 35.43 -7.01 6.18
C SER A 78 36.90 -7.26 5.83
N CYS A 79 37.68 -7.75 6.78
CA CYS A 79 39.10 -8.04 6.60
C CYS A 79 39.38 -9.44 6.01
N TYR A 80 38.43 -10.36 6.12
CA TYR A 80 38.67 -11.78 5.88
C TYR A 80 37.84 -12.38 4.74
N SER A 81 36.96 -11.62 4.14
CA SER A 81 36.07 -12.07 3.05
C SER A 81 36.21 -11.17 1.84
N ALA A 82 36.40 -11.74 0.67
CA ALA A 82 36.33 -11.01 -0.59
C ALA A 82 34.93 -10.61 -1.01
N SER A 83 33.92 -11.15 -0.34
CA SER A 83 32.51 -10.88 -0.64
C SER A 83 32.01 -9.72 0.21
N PRO A 84 31.49 -8.64 -0.40
CA PRO A 84 30.90 -7.54 0.35
C PRO A 84 29.65 -8.02 1.08
N LYS A 85 29.47 -7.59 2.31
CA LYS A 85 28.24 -7.84 3.07
C LYS A 85 27.08 -7.06 2.47
N PRO A 86 25.86 -7.63 2.44
CA PRO A 86 24.70 -6.90 1.96
C PRO A 86 24.37 -5.72 2.87
N TRP A 87 24.12 -4.57 2.24
CA TRP A 87 23.69 -3.36 2.93
C TRP A 87 22.19 -3.26 2.85
N LEU A 88 21.52 -2.99 3.97
CA LEU A 88 20.10 -2.79 4.05
C LEU A 88 19.82 -1.30 4.28
N TYR A 89 18.95 -0.73 3.48
CA TYR A 89 18.53 0.65 3.58
C TYR A 89 17.04 0.71 3.89
N ARG A 90 16.69 1.45 4.93
CA ARG A 90 15.31 1.82 5.20
C ARG A 90 15.06 3.19 4.59
N VAL A 91 14.22 3.23 3.58
CA VAL A 91 13.88 4.45 2.85
C VAL A 91 12.41 4.80 3.09
N ARG A 92 12.09 6.09 3.04
CA ARG A 92 10.72 6.57 3.03
C ARG A 92 10.54 7.59 1.93
N ARG A 93 9.32 7.68 1.40
CA ARG A 93 8.98 8.70 0.44
C ARG A 93 8.98 10.07 1.12
N THR A 94 9.59 11.05 0.47
CA THR A 94 9.45 12.44 0.88
C THR A 94 8.10 13.00 0.44
N THR A 95 7.50 13.84 1.27
CA THR A 95 6.29 14.61 0.93
C THR A 95 6.62 15.99 0.35
N LYS A 96 7.91 16.36 0.37
CA LYS A 96 8.44 17.55 -0.28
C LYS A 96 9.42 17.15 -1.35
N GLY A 97 9.02 17.27 -2.61
CA GLY A 97 9.88 17.01 -3.76
C GLY A 97 10.66 18.25 -4.20
N TRP A 98 11.52 18.07 -5.20
CA TRP A 98 12.25 19.16 -5.84
C TRP A 98 11.32 20.12 -6.60
N ASP A 99 10.19 19.60 -7.09
CA ASP A 99 9.18 20.32 -7.85
C ASP A 99 8.04 20.86 -6.99
N GLY A 100 8.17 20.81 -5.67
CA GLY A 100 7.16 21.25 -4.70
C GLY A 100 6.61 20.10 -3.83
N ASP A 101 5.54 20.41 -3.11
CA ASP A 101 4.90 19.45 -2.23
C ASP A 101 4.09 18.43 -3.05
N VAL A 102 3.96 17.20 -2.52
CA VAL A 102 3.04 16.20 -3.08
C VAL A 102 1.60 16.72 -3.03
N TRP A 103 0.74 16.16 -3.85
CA TRP A 103 -0.68 16.46 -3.78
C TRP A 103 -1.22 16.17 -2.36
N TYR A 104 -1.97 17.11 -1.78
CA TYR A 104 -2.61 17.00 -0.46
C TYR A 104 -1.64 16.55 0.65
N PRO A 105 -0.58 17.33 0.94
CA PRO A 105 0.56 16.90 1.76
C PRO A 105 0.18 16.61 3.21
N GLU A 106 -0.88 17.24 3.75
CA GLU A 106 -1.33 17.07 5.14
C GLU A 106 -1.82 15.66 5.43
N LYS A 107 -2.28 14.93 4.42
CA LYS A 107 -2.82 13.58 4.52
C LYS A 107 -1.95 12.52 3.84
N ALA A 108 -0.79 12.91 3.33
CA ALA A 108 0.06 12.03 2.52
C ALA A 108 0.69 10.90 3.32
N THR A 109 1.09 11.17 4.56
CA THR A 109 1.77 10.21 5.42
C THR A 109 0.89 9.83 6.60
N ILE A 110 0.71 8.54 6.80
CA ILE A 110 0.01 7.95 7.94
C ILE A 110 1.06 7.35 8.87
N MET A 111 1.09 7.86 10.10
CA MET A 111 2.02 7.38 11.11
C MET A 111 1.45 6.14 11.78
N LEU A 112 2.18 5.04 11.66
CA LEU A 112 1.87 3.77 12.31
C LEU A 112 3.02 3.41 13.24
N GLU A 113 2.76 2.59 14.22
CA GLU A 113 3.78 2.08 15.13
C GLU A 113 3.77 0.55 15.10
N ASN A 114 4.95 -0.04 14.90
CA ASN A 114 5.10 -1.46 15.07
C ASN A 114 5.48 -1.77 16.52
N THR A 115 4.53 -2.31 17.27
CA THR A 115 4.70 -2.68 18.69
C THR A 115 5.13 -4.12 18.87
N GLU A 116 5.10 -4.95 17.84
CA GLU A 116 5.28 -6.40 17.92
C GLU A 116 6.67 -6.88 17.46
N GLY A 117 7.37 -6.07 16.67
CA GLY A 117 8.71 -6.43 16.18
C GLY A 117 9.77 -6.30 17.26
N GLN A 118 10.53 -7.37 17.51
CA GLN A 118 11.78 -7.27 18.25
C GLN A 118 12.82 -6.60 17.35
N LEU A 119 13.34 -5.45 17.77
CA LEU A 119 14.52 -4.87 17.14
C LEU A 119 15.74 -5.64 17.65
N ASP A 120 16.59 -6.10 16.75
CA ASP A 120 17.87 -6.64 17.14
C ASP A 120 18.66 -5.55 17.87
N ASP A 121 19.08 -5.83 19.09
CA ASP A 121 19.95 -4.99 19.91
C ASP A 121 19.31 -3.67 20.43
N GLU A 122 18.16 -3.76 21.11
CA GLU A 122 17.53 -2.62 21.79
C GLU A 122 18.30 -2.19 23.07
N SER A 123 19.22 -3.01 23.58
CA SER A 123 19.86 -2.82 24.89
C SER A 123 20.67 -1.53 25.01
N ASP A 124 21.18 -1.02 23.88
CA ASP A 124 22.04 0.19 23.83
C ASP A 124 21.28 1.44 23.34
N LEU A 125 19.95 1.34 23.09
CA LEU A 125 19.17 2.43 22.55
C LEU A 125 18.38 3.17 23.63
N LEU A 126 18.31 4.49 23.50
CA LEU A 126 17.42 5.30 24.33
C LEU A 126 15.94 5.11 23.92
N PRO A 127 14.98 5.32 24.84
CA PRO A 127 13.55 5.16 24.52
C PRO A 127 13.09 5.96 23.29
N ASP A 128 13.58 7.18 23.13
CA ASP A 128 13.25 8.03 21.97
C ASP A 128 13.78 7.44 20.65
N GLN A 129 14.94 6.77 20.71
CA GLN A 129 15.55 6.14 19.57
C GLN A 129 14.76 4.89 19.17
N ILE A 130 14.31 4.10 20.15
CA ILE A 130 13.44 2.94 19.94
C ILE A 130 12.13 3.38 19.31
N SER A 131 11.49 4.43 19.84
CA SER A 131 10.24 4.95 19.29
C SER A 131 10.40 5.41 17.84
N ASN A 132 11.49 6.12 17.51
CA ASN A 132 11.77 6.54 16.14
C ASN A 132 12.04 5.36 15.19
N LEU A 133 12.64 4.28 15.69
CA LEU A 133 12.89 3.08 14.89
C LEU A 133 11.62 2.30 14.61
N ARG A 134 10.69 2.25 15.58
CA ARG A 134 9.40 1.56 15.45
C ARG A 134 8.37 2.36 14.66
N ALA A 135 8.56 3.66 14.51
CA ALA A 135 7.67 4.52 13.75
C ALA A 135 7.68 4.14 12.25
N ILE A 136 6.52 3.87 11.70
CA ILE A 136 6.32 3.54 10.29
C ILE A 136 5.63 4.72 9.62
N HIS A 137 6.32 5.34 8.66
CA HIS A 137 5.78 6.39 7.82
C HIS A 137 5.14 5.76 6.59
N ALA A 138 3.93 5.26 6.75
CA ALA A 138 3.19 4.64 5.67
C ALA A 138 2.58 5.69 4.75
N MET A 139 2.51 5.39 3.45
CA MET A 139 1.90 6.28 2.47
C MET A 139 0.39 6.07 2.43
N ASN A 140 -0.35 7.16 2.36
CA ASN A 140 -1.79 7.08 2.13
C ASN A 140 -2.05 6.49 0.73
N PRO A 141 -2.87 5.43 0.61
CA PRO A 141 -3.10 4.74 -0.66
C PRO A 141 -3.67 5.63 -1.76
N ALA A 142 -4.51 6.63 -1.42
CA ALA A 142 -5.01 7.58 -2.40
C ALA A 142 -3.87 8.37 -3.07
N HIS A 143 -2.82 8.71 -2.31
CA HIS A 143 -1.62 9.38 -2.87
C HIS A 143 -0.81 8.44 -3.77
N ILE A 144 -0.71 7.16 -3.43
CA ILE A 144 -0.07 6.16 -4.30
C ILE A 144 -0.80 6.11 -5.65
N LEU A 145 -2.14 6.07 -5.64
CA LEU A 145 -2.95 6.05 -6.86
C LEU A 145 -2.84 7.34 -7.67
N VAL A 146 -2.80 8.51 -7.02
CA VAL A 146 -2.55 9.79 -7.69
C VAL A 146 -1.18 9.80 -8.35
N GLU A 147 -0.16 9.31 -7.67
CA GLU A 147 1.20 9.20 -8.25
C GLU A 147 1.22 8.26 -9.45
N CYS A 148 0.55 7.10 -9.37
CA CYS A 148 0.40 6.18 -10.51
C CYS A 148 -0.29 6.83 -11.71
N ALA A 149 -1.24 7.72 -11.46
CA ALA A 149 -1.97 8.42 -12.51
C ALA A 149 -1.14 9.55 -13.14
N THR A 150 -0.43 10.35 -12.34
CA THR A 150 0.15 11.63 -12.78
C THR A 150 1.64 11.59 -13.06
N ASN A 151 2.38 10.60 -12.53
CA ASN A 151 3.83 10.55 -12.72
C ASN A 151 4.20 10.46 -14.20
N ARG A 152 5.14 11.33 -14.62
CA ARG A 152 5.53 11.48 -16.04
C ARG A 152 6.50 10.40 -16.51
N ASP A 153 7.28 9.82 -15.59
CA ASP A 153 8.36 8.89 -15.96
C ASP A 153 7.86 7.43 -16.01
N TRP A 154 6.93 7.08 -15.13
CA TRP A 154 6.49 5.70 -14.99
C TRP A 154 4.99 5.53 -14.79
N GLY A 155 4.25 6.61 -14.55
CA GLY A 155 2.80 6.62 -14.41
C GLY A 155 2.06 6.78 -15.74
N ARG A 156 0.77 7.06 -15.66
CA ARG A 156 -0.10 7.26 -16.82
C ARG A 156 0.02 8.65 -17.47
N GLN A 157 0.79 9.55 -16.85
CA GLN A 157 1.02 10.94 -17.33
C GLN A 157 -0.26 11.80 -17.42
N LEU A 158 -1.26 11.49 -16.61
CA LEU A 158 -2.50 12.23 -16.54
C LEU A 158 -2.29 13.58 -15.85
N THR A 159 -3.12 14.56 -16.21
CA THR A 159 -3.11 15.89 -15.59
C THR A 159 -3.97 15.87 -14.33
N LEU A 160 -3.40 16.28 -13.21
CA LEU A 160 -4.04 16.22 -11.90
C LEU A 160 -5.41 16.91 -11.86
N ALA A 161 -5.54 18.11 -12.47
CA ALA A 161 -6.76 18.91 -12.40
C ALA A 161 -7.80 18.51 -13.46
N ASP A 162 -7.34 18.09 -14.65
CA ASP A 162 -8.23 17.88 -15.80
C ASP A 162 -8.74 16.43 -15.85
N ASP A 163 -7.86 15.46 -15.54
CA ASP A 163 -8.16 14.04 -15.73
C ASP A 163 -8.60 13.32 -14.47
N LEU A 164 -8.36 13.89 -13.27
CA LEU A 164 -8.74 13.28 -12.01
C LEU A 164 -9.92 14.01 -11.36
N ASN A 165 -10.83 13.24 -10.76
CA ASN A 165 -11.85 13.77 -9.88
C ASN A 165 -11.26 13.97 -8.47
N LEU A 166 -10.64 15.15 -8.25
CA LEU A 166 -9.90 15.45 -7.03
C LEU A 166 -10.73 15.35 -5.76
N ASP A 167 -12.03 15.64 -5.84
CA ASP A 167 -12.91 15.56 -4.66
C ASP A 167 -13.07 14.12 -4.20
N SER A 168 -13.20 13.17 -5.14
CA SER A 168 -13.26 11.75 -4.82
C SER A 168 -11.97 11.23 -4.19
N TYR A 169 -10.81 11.67 -4.71
CA TYR A 169 -9.52 11.29 -4.15
C TYR A 169 -9.27 11.91 -2.77
N ARG A 170 -9.70 13.17 -2.54
CA ARG A 170 -9.62 13.80 -1.23
C ARG A 170 -10.48 13.10 -0.20
N ALA A 171 -11.75 12.82 -0.53
CA ALA A 171 -12.63 12.07 0.34
C ALA A 171 -12.05 10.70 0.70
N ALA A 172 -11.49 9.98 -0.28
CA ALA A 172 -10.82 8.72 -0.03
C ALA A 172 -9.57 8.88 0.85
N ALA A 173 -8.75 9.92 0.60
CA ALA A 173 -7.56 10.20 1.39
C ALA A 173 -7.90 10.53 2.85
N ASP A 174 -8.95 11.32 3.08
CA ASP A 174 -9.42 11.68 4.42
C ASP A 174 -9.90 10.44 5.19
N THR A 175 -10.75 9.61 4.55
CA THR A 175 -11.23 8.36 5.15
C THR A 175 -10.09 7.42 5.50
N LEU A 176 -9.15 7.17 4.58
CA LEU A 176 -8.02 6.28 4.80
C LEU A 176 -7.08 6.81 5.89
N TYR A 177 -6.93 8.14 5.99
CA TYR A 177 -6.15 8.78 7.04
C TYR A 177 -6.80 8.58 8.42
N GLU A 178 -8.11 8.78 8.53
CA GLU A 178 -8.89 8.56 9.76
C GLU A 178 -8.90 7.09 10.19
N GLU A 179 -8.98 6.18 9.23
CA GLU A 179 -8.89 4.74 9.46
C GLU A 179 -7.47 4.29 9.86
N GLY A 180 -6.45 5.14 9.71
CA GLY A 180 -5.05 4.74 9.88
C GLY A 180 -4.61 3.70 8.83
N PHE A 181 -5.15 3.77 7.62
CA PHE A 181 -4.90 2.79 6.57
C PHE A 181 -3.73 3.22 5.68
N GLY A 182 -2.51 3.02 6.17
CA GLY A 182 -1.28 3.36 5.45
C GLY A 182 -0.61 2.12 4.84
N LEU A 183 -0.02 2.27 3.67
CA LEU A 183 0.67 1.20 2.95
C LEU A 183 2.15 1.51 2.75
N CYS A 184 2.97 0.46 2.73
CA CYS A 184 4.41 0.49 2.47
C CYS A 184 4.72 -0.34 1.22
N PHE A 185 4.50 0.23 0.04
CA PHE A 185 4.80 -0.43 -1.23
C PHE A 185 6.22 -0.16 -1.72
N ARG A 186 6.78 -1.17 -2.37
CA ARG A 186 7.97 -1.04 -3.23
C ARG A 186 7.57 -1.38 -4.66
N TYR A 187 7.49 -0.37 -5.53
CA TYR A 187 7.26 -0.58 -6.95
C TYR A 187 8.59 -0.64 -7.71
N ASN A 188 8.88 -1.74 -8.38
CA ASN A 188 10.15 -1.99 -9.07
C ASN A 188 10.01 -2.10 -10.61
N ARG A 189 8.85 -1.77 -11.16
CA ARG A 189 8.52 -1.79 -12.60
C ARG A 189 8.60 -3.18 -13.27
N GLN A 190 8.70 -4.26 -12.52
CA GLN A 190 8.64 -5.60 -13.10
C GLN A 190 7.23 -5.98 -13.49
N ASP A 191 6.25 -5.53 -12.71
CA ASP A 191 4.84 -5.71 -13.01
C ASP A 191 4.29 -4.51 -13.78
N GLY A 192 3.24 -4.75 -14.58
CA GLY A 192 2.52 -3.68 -15.26
C GLY A 192 1.91 -2.68 -14.27
N LEU A 193 1.84 -1.41 -14.65
CA LEU A 193 1.27 -0.37 -13.80
C LEU A 193 -0.16 -0.69 -13.38
N ASP A 194 -0.96 -1.25 -14.29
CA ASP A 194 -2.36 -1.62 -14.00
C ASP A 194 -2.45 -2.72 -12.95
N THR A 195 -1.55 -3.70 -12.98
CA THR A 195 -1.46 -4.74 -11.94
C THR A 195 -1.12 -4.12 -10.59
N PHE A 196 -0.19 -3.17 -10.55
CA PHE A 196 0.18 -2.48 -9.33
C PHE A 196 -0.97 -1.62 -8.78
N VAL A 197 -1.68 -0.88 -9.64
CA VAL A 197 -2.87 -0.10 -9.27
C VAL A 197 -3.94 -1.04 -8.69
N GLN A 198 -4.19 -2.18 -9.33
CA GLN A 198 -5.16 -3.17 -8.83
C GLN A 198 -4.74 -3.72 -7.46
N GLN A 199 -3.47 -4.02 -7.25
CA GLN A 199 -2.98 -4.44 -5.93
C GLN A 199 -3.28 -3.39 -4.86
N VAL A 200 -3.04 -2.09 -5.13
CA VAL A 200 -3.37 -1.02 -4.18
C VAL A 200 -4.87 -1.00 -3.88
N LEU A 201 -5.71 -1.09 -4.92
CA LEU A 201 -7.18 -1.10 -4.77
C LEU A 201 -7.67 -2.29 -3.94
N ASP A 202 -7.10 -3.48 -4.16
CA ASP A 202 -7.45 -4.70 -3.42
C ASP A 202 -7.08 -4.58 -1.94
N HIS A 203 -5.90 -4.03 -1.63
CA HIS A 203 -5.48 -3.81 -0.24
C HIS A 203 -6.50 -2.95 0.53
N VAL A 204 -6.96 -1.86 -0.08
CA VAL A 204 -7.85 -0.90 0.60
C VAL A 204 -9.33 -1.21 0.45
N GLY A 205 -9.70 -2.12 -0.44
CA GLY A 205 -11.10 -2.36 -0.80
C GLY A 205 -11.70 -1.13 -1.48
N ALA A 206 -11.22 -0.81 -2.69
CA ALA A 206 -11.64 0.34 -3.47
C ALA A 206 -11.83 -0.02 -4.93
N VAL A 207 -12.53 0.83 -5.66
CA VAL A 207 -12.66 0.78 -7.11
C VAL A 207 -12.21 2.09 -7.72
N GLN A 208 -11.56 2.01 -8.87
CA GLN A 208 -11.16 3.15 -9.67
C GLN A 208 -11.76 3.01 -11.07
N TYR A 209 -12.43 4.03 -11.55
CA TYR A 209 -13.09 4.02 -12.85
C TYR A 209 -13.06 5.39 -13.51
N ALA A 210 -13.18 5.43 -14.84
CA ALA A 210 -13.45 6.67 -15.55
C ALA A 210 -14.97 6.95 -15.50
N ASP A 211 -15.34 8.10 -14.98
CA ASP A 211 -16.72 8.53 -14.95
C ASP A 211 -17.18 8.91 -16.37
N LEU A 212 -18.25 8.28 -16.84
CA LEU A 212 -18.74 8.45 -18.22
C LEU A 212 -19.26 9.86 -18.52
N GLU A 213 -19.71 10.59 -17.50
CA GLU A 213 -20.25 11.93 -17.65
C GLU A 213 -19.15 12.98 -17.72
N THR A 214 -18.14 12.86 -16.85
CA THR A 214 -17.05 13.84 -16.75
C THR A 214 -15.77 13.43 -17.48
N GLY A 215 -15.62 12.15 -17.84
CA GLY A 215 -14.41 11.58 -18.38
C GLY A 215 -13.28 11.46 -17.34
N LYS A 216 -13.49 11.88 -16.10
CA LYS A 216 -12.46 11.91 -15.08
C LYS A 216 -12.30 10.58 -14.35
N LEU A 217 -11.05 10.25 -14.06
CA LEU A 217 -10.72 9.11 -13.22
C LEU A 217 -11.18 9.35 -11.79
N THR A 218 -12.04 8.49 -11.28
CA THR A 218 -12.71 8.61 -9.99
C THR A 218 -12.32 7.43 -9.08
N LEU A 219 -12.02 7.73 -7.81
CA LEU A 219 -11.70 6.73 -6.78
C LEU A 219 -12.87 6.62 -5.80
N LYS A 220 -13.29 5.40 -5.51
CA LYS A 220 -14.35 5.12 -4.55
C LYS A 220 -13.98 3.99 -3.61
N LEU A 221 -14.00 4.26 -2.31
CA LEU A 221 -13.83 3.24 -1.27
C LEU A 221 -15.10 2.41 -1.13
N LEU A 222 -14.93 1.10 -1.00
CA LEU A 222 -16.03 0.18 -0.73
C LEU A 222 -16.20 0.05 0.78
N ARG A 223 -17.14 0.84 1.32
CA ARG A 223 -17.46 0.83 2.75
C ARG A 223 -18.95 0.53 2.96
N GLY A 224 -19.31 0.20 4.18
CA GLY A 224 -20.70 -0.05 4.59
C GLY A 224 -21.38 1.16 5.24
N ASP A 225 -20.94 2.36 4.95
CA ASP A 225 -21.33 3.63 5.56
C ASP A 225 -22.59 4.26 4.95
N TYR A 226 -23.51 3.44 4.45
CA TYR A 226 -24.77 3.87 3.86
C TYR A 226 -25.97 3.50 4.73
N ARG A 227 -27.03 4.30 4.62
CA ARG A 227 -28.33 4.00 5.22
C ARG A 227 -29.22 3.37 4.16
N VAL A 228 -29.76 2.19 4.48
CA VAL A 228 -30.56 1.43 3.50
C VAL A 228 -31.74 2.23 2.96
N ASP A 229 -32.40 3.01 3.82
CA ASP A 229 -33.57 3.78 3.43
C ASP A 229 -33.28 4.92 2.45
N ASP A 230 -32.05 5.43 2.44
CA ASP A 230 -31.61 6.53 1.58
C ASP A 230 -31.17 6.04 0.19
N LEU A 231 -31.02 4.71 0.00
CA LEU A 231 -30.57 4.14 -1.26
C LEU A 231 -31.66 4.20 -2.34
N PRO A 232 -31.29 4.46 -3.60
CA PRO A 232 -32.23 4.41 -4.72
C PRO A 232 -32.84 3.02 -4.85
N LEU A 233 -34.16 2.96 -5.02
CA LEU A 233 -34.92 1.73 -5.21
C LEU A 233 -35.27 1.57 -6.68
N PHE A 234 -34.91 0.42 -7.26
CA PHE A 234 -35.27 0.04 -8.61
C PHE A 234 -36.25 -1.14 -8.60
N THR A 235 -37.22 -1.06 -9.46
CA THR A 235 -38.31 -2.07 -9.65
C THR A 235 -38.54 -2.25 -11.15
N TYR A 236 -39.35 -3.23 -11.55
CA TYR A 236 -39.76 -3.37 -12.95
C TYR A 236 -40.57 -2.14 -13.45
N ASP A 237 -41.29 -1.46 -12.57
CA ASP A 237 -41.98 -0.23 -12.91
C ASP A 237 -41.05 1.00 -12.89
N ASN A 238 -39.88 0.88 -12.24
CA ASN A 238 -38.94 1.96 -12.04
C ASN A 238 -37.50 1.53 -12.40
N GLY A 239 -37.26 1.35 -13.69
CA GLY A 239 -35.93 1.28 -14.25
C GLY A 239 -35.38 -0.09 -14.56
N ILE A 240 -35.90 -1.20 -14.00
CA ILE A 240 -35.45 -2.55 -14.33
C ILE A 240 -36.21 -3.05 -15.57
N ILE A 241 -35.46 -3.43 -16.61
CA ILE A 241 -36.04 -4.06 -17.82
C ILE A 241 -36.05 -5.58 -17.68
N ALA A 242 -34.92 -6.15 -17.28
CA ALA A 242 -34.77 -7.59 -17.14
C ALA A 242 -33.67 -7.95 -16.14
N VAL A 243 -33.80 -9.13 -15.54
CA VAL A 243 -32.75 -9.77 -14.75
C VAL A 243 -32.36 -11.04 -15.50
N GLN A 244 -31.12 -11.09 -16.02
CA GLN A 244 -30.70 -12.12 -16.97
C GLN A 244 -30.06 -13.32 -16.31
N ASP A 245 -29.16 -13.08 -15.35
CA ASP A 245 -28.44 -14.14 -14.64
C ASP A 245 -28.53 -13.92 -13.13
N ASP A 246 -28.63 -15.02 -12.40
CA ASP A 246 -28.36 -15.04 -10.98
C ASP A 246 -27.35 -16.17 -10.70
N ASP A 247 -26.17 -15.80 -10.35
CA ASP A 247 -25.13 -16.72 -9.92
C ASP A 247 -25.01 -16.61 -8.40
N SER A 248 -25.65 -17.54 -7.70
CA SER A 248 -25.51 -17.65 -6.25
C SER A 248 -24.28 -18.47 -5.94
N ALA A 249 -23.29 -17.84 -5.32
CA ALA A 249 -22.12 -18.57 -4.83
C ALA A 249 -22.57 -19.61 -3.79
N SER A 250 -22.21 -20.89 -4.03
CA SER A 250 -22.49 -21.95 -3.08
C SER A 250 -21.72 -21.70 -1.78
N THR A 251 -22.41 -21.60 -0.65
CA THR A 251 -21.82 -21.42 0.67
C THR A 251 -20.87 -22.54 1.10
N THR A 252 -20.97 -23.69 0.47
CA THR A 252 -20.12 -24.88 0.75
C THR A 252 -18.69 -24.74 0.22
N SER A 253 -18.44 -23.85 -0.72
CA SER A 253 -17.10 -23.62 -1.30
C SER A 253 -16.39 -22.38 -0.76
N ASN A 254 -17.09 -21.57 0.05
CA ASN A 254 -16.50 -20.33 0.55
C ASN A 254 -15.50 -20.61 1.67
N PRO A 255 -14.35 -19.93 1.70
CA PRO A 255 -13.38 -20.09 2.76
C PRO A 255 -13.97 -19.62 4.10
N ASN A 256 -13.71 -20.39 5.15
CA ASN A 256 -14.07 -20.05 6.52
C ASN A 256 -12.85 -19.66 7.38
N GLU A 257 -11.69 -19.65 6.77
CA GLU A 257 -10.45 -19.07 7.28
C GLU A 257 -9.77 -18.27 6.18
N ILE A 258 -9.35 -17.05 6.50
CA ILE A 258 -8.49 -16.23 5.65
C ILE A 258 -7.16 -16.03 6.38
N VAL A 259 -6.07 -16.38 5.73
CA VAL A 259 -4.70 -16.14 6.18
C VAL A 259 -4.12 -15.00 5.38
N VAL A 260 -3.77 -13.91 6.04
CA VAL A 260 -3.14 -12.75 5.42
C VAL A 260 -1.66 -12.72 5.76
N THR A 261 -0.82 -12.72 4.75
CA THR A 261 0.61 -12.50 4.89
C THR A 261 0.90 -11.01 4.70
N TRP A 262 1.55 -10.41 5.68
CA TRP A 262 1.94 -9.00 5.71
C TRP A 262 3.45 -8.85 5.91
N ASN A 263 4.04 -7.67 5.67
CA ASN A 263 5.48 -7.44 5.84
C ASN A 263 5.74 -6.29 6.81
N ASP A 264 6.57 -6.55 7.81
CA ASP A 264 7.08 -5.51 8.71
C ASP A 264 8.25 -4.77 8.07
N PRO A 265 8.09 -3.47 7.72
CA PRO A 265 9.16 -2.70 7.11
C PRO A 265 10.28 -2.32 8.09
N VAL A 266 10.09 -2.52 9.40
CA VAL A 266 11.12 -2.23 10.42
C VAL A 266 12.13 -3.35 10.48
N THR A 267 11.64 -4.58 10.63
CA THR A 267 12.47 -5.80 10.73
C THR A 267 12.71 -6.46 9.37
N ASN A 268 11.94 -6.07 8.35
CA ASN A 268 11.91 -6.70 7.03
C ASN A 268 11.59 -8.20 7.11
N THR A 269 10.64 -8.55 7.95
CA THR A 269 10.15 -9.92 8.13
C THR A 269 8.69 -10.02 7.73
N ASP A 270 8.32 -11.17 7.17
CA ASP A 270 6.91 -11.46 6.89
C ASP A 270 6.24 -12.01 8.14
N GLY A 271 5.01 -11.56 8.38
CA GLY A 271 4.12 -12.06 9.42
C GLY A 271 2.83 -12.62 8.84
N GLU A 272 2.13 -13.45 9.59
CA GLU A 272 0.84 -14.00 9.21
C GLU A 272 -0.22 -13.65 10.24
N VAL A 273 -1.42 -13.37 9.74
CA VAL A 273 -2.62 -13.16 10.56
C VAL A 273 -3.74 -14.03 10.02
N ARG A 274 -4.54 -14.61 10.92
CA ARG A 274 -5.64 -15.50 10.57
C ARG A 274 -6.95 -14.95 11.12
N ALA A 275 -7.94 -14.85 10.24
CA ALA A 275 -9.33 -14.61 10.59
C ALA A 275 -10.13 -15.89 10.36
N GLN A 276 -10.93 -16.31 11.33
CA GLN A 276 -11.65 -17.59 11.30
C GLN A 276 -13.10 -17.43 11.72
N ASN A 277 -14.01 -18.07 10.99
CA ASN A 277 -15.38 -18.29 11.44
C ASN A 277 -15.50 -19.66 12.09
N LEU A 278 -15.38 -19.70 13.41
CA LEU A 278 -15.42 -20.95 14.17
C LEU A 278 -16.74 -21.70 14.03
N GLY A 279 -17.87 -20.98 13.86
CA GLY A 279 -19.18 -21.61 13.65
C GLY A 279 -19.27 -22.35 12.32
N ALA A 280 -18.74 -21.73 11.25
CA ALA A 280 -18.67 -22.38 9.94
C ALA A 280 -17.70 -23.57 9.93
N ILE A 281 -16.55 -23.44 10.60
CA ILE A 281 -15.55 -24.51 10.71
C ILE A 281 -16.12 -25.74 11.42
N GLN A 282 -16.91 -25.55 12.46
CA GLN A 282 -17.55 -26.66 13.18
C GLN A 282 -18.56 -27.44 12.33
N ASN A 283 -19.24 -26.75 11.40
CA ASN A 283 -20.27 -27.35 10.55
C ASN A 283 -19.71 -28.00 9.30
N THR A 284 -18.74 -27.36 8.63
CA THR A 284 -18.28 -27.75 7.30
C THR A 284 -16.81 -28.21 7.26
N GLY A 285 -16.10 -28.15 8.41
CA GLY A 285 -14.66 -28.36 8.45
C GLY A 285 -13.88 -27.09 8.01
N LEU A 286 -12.56 -27.15 8.16
CA LEU A 286 -11.67 -26.04 7.81
C LEU A 286 -11.52 -25.92 6.30
N ASN A 287 -11.84 -24.75 5.75
CA ASN A 287 -11.57 -24.35 4.38
C ASN A 287 -10.79 -23.02 4.41
N SER A 288 -9.47 -23.11 4.24
CA SER A 288 -8.54 -21.96 4.36
C SER A 288 -8.17 -21.40 3.00
N SER A 289 -8.14 -20.06 2.92
CA SER A 289 -7.60 -19.33 1.77
C SER A 289 -6.49 -18.38 2.26
N SER A 290 -5.39 -18.31 1.50
CA SER A 290 -4.26 -17.44 1.83
C SER A 290 -4.17 -16.31 0.82
N VAL A 291 -3.95 -15.09 1.33
CA VAL A 291 -3.79 -13.87 0.53
C VAL A 291 -2.54 -13.13 0.97
N GLU A 292 -1.74 -12.67 0.01
CA GLU A 292 -0.54 -11.89 0.28
C GLU A 292 -0.82 -10.39 0.15
N TYR A 293 -0.73 -9.67 1.28
CA TYR A 293 -0.84 -8.22 1.35
C TYR A 293 0.45 -7.60 1.92
N LYS A 294 1.57 -7.85 1.25
CA LYS A 294 2.92 -7.44 1.73
C LYS A 294 3.13 -5.93 1.87
N ALA A 295 2.23 -5.12 1.37
CA ALA A 295 2.27 -3.67 1.59
C ALA A 295 1.67 -3.24 2.93
N ILE A 296 0.97 -4.12 3.62
CA ILE A 296 0.45 -3.85 4.96
C ILE A 296 1.60 -3.94 5.96
N PRO A 297 1.87 -2.84 6.71
CA PRO A 297 3.08 -2.76 7.52
C PRO A 297 2.91 -3.19 8.97
N THR A 298 1.69 -3.48 9.44
CA THR A 298 1.42 -3.81 10.86
C THR A 298 0.45 -4.97 11.00
N HIS A 299 0.62 -5.75 12.06
CA HIS A 299 -0.26 -6.85 12.42
C HIS A 299 -1.72 -6.40 12.61
N SER A 300 -1.94 -5.28 13.29
CA SER A 300 -3.28 -4.77 13.58
C SER A 300 -4.05 -4.41 12.30
N LEU A 301 -3.37 -3.81 11.31
CA LEU A 301 -3.97 -3.51 10.02
C LEU A 301 -4.23 -4.80 9.22
N ALA A 302 -3.30 -5.75 9.26
CA ALA A 302 -3.47 -7.07 8.62
C ALA A 302 -4.66 -7.83 9.21
N ALA A 303 -4.88 -7.78 10.54
CA ALA A 303 -6.02 -8.40 11.19
C ALA A 303 -7.36 -7.79 10.74
N ARG A 304 -7.42 -6.46 10.59
CA ARG A 304 -8.62 -5.77 10.07
C ARG A 304 -8.94 -6.18 8.64
N VAL A 305 -7.90 -6.30 7.80
CA VAL A 305 -8.06 -6.71 6.40
C VAL A 305 -8.47 -8.18 6.31
N ALA A 306 -7.86 -9.06 7.10
CA ALA A 306 -8.24 -10.48 7.16
C ALA A 306 -9.71 -10.66 7.57
N GLN A 307 -10.17 -9.89 8.56
CA GLN A 307 -11.56 -9.92 8.99
C GLN A 307 -12.52 -9.41 7.89
N ARG A 308 -12.19 -8.30 7.22
CA ARG A 308 -12.95 -7.77 6.08
C ARG A 308 -13.10 -8.81 4.97
N ASP A 309 -12.00 -9.46 4.61
CA ASP A 309 -11.99 -10.42 3.51
C ASP A 309 -12.75 -11.69 3.88
N LEU A 310 -12.69 -12.12 5.16
CA LEU A 310 -13.48 -13.23 5.67
C LEU A 310 -14.98 -12.92 5.62
N GLU A 311 -15.39 -11.75 6.09
CA GLU A 311 -16.79 -11.31 6.05
C GLU A 311 -17.30 -11.23 4.61
N THR A 312 -16.47 -10.72 3.69
CA THR A 312 -16.81 -10.67 2.28
C THR A 312 -16.95 -12.08 1.67
N ALA A 313 -16.03 -12.98 2.01
CA ALA A 313 -16.06 -14.35 1.50
C ALA A 313 -17.25 -15.18 2.02
N GLN A 314 -17.71 -14.85 3.23
CA GLN A 314 -18.81 -15.55 3.89
C GLN A 314 -20.17 -14.90 3.67
N SER A 315 -20.21 -13.65 3.19
CA SER A 315 -21.47 -13.08 2.75
C SER A 315 -22.00 -13.91 1.58
N GLU A 316 -23.25 -14.34 1.67
CA GLU A 316 -23.93 -15.03 0.56
C GLU A 316 -24.11 -14.03 -0.60
N LEU A 317 -23.04 -13.85 -1.39
CA LEU A 317 -23.04 -12.91 -2.49
C LEU A 317 -23.83 -13.49 -3.65
N THR A 318 -25.03 -13.01 -3.85
CA THR A 318 -25.80 -13.23 -5.08
C THR A 318 -25.31 -12.25 -6.13
N ARG A 319 -24.91 -12.77 -7.30
CA ARG A 319 -24.55 -11.95 -8.47
C ARG A 319 -25.74 -11.91 -9.41
N LEU A 320 -26.21 -10.72 -9.72
CA LEU A 320 -27.28 -10.49 -10.66
C LEU A 320 -26.78 -9.66 -11.83
N VAL A 321 -27.13 -10.04 -13.05
CA VAL A 321 -26.99 -9.21 -14.23
C VAL A 321 -28.34 -8.54 -14.49
N ILE A 322 -28.41 -7.23 -14.23
CA ILE A 322 -29.65 -6.46 -14.31
C ILE A 322 -29.56 -5.49 -15.48
N GLN A 323 -30.52 -5.57 -16.37
CA GLN A 323 -30.65 -4.61 -17.45
C GLN A 323 -31.56 -3.45 -16.99
N PHE A 324 -31.03 -2.25 -17.09
CA PHE A 324 -31.73 -1.03 -16.73
C PHE A 324 -32.14 -0.22 -17.95
N ASP A 325 -33.18 0.57 -17.80
CA ASP A 325 -33.48 1.68 -18.70
C ASP A 325 -32.57 2.89 -18.40
N ARG A 326 -32.81 4.05 -19.02
CA ARG A 326 -32.02 5.27 -18.81
C ARG A 326 -31.94 5.75 -17.36
N ARG A 327 -32.85 5.31 -16.49
CA ARG A 327 -32.84 5.65 -15.05
C ARG A 327 -31.67 4.99 -14.33
N GLY A 328 -31.22 3.84 -14.81
CA GLY A 328 -30.00 3.19 -14.29
C GLY A 328 -28.71 3.96 -14.59
N GLY A 329 -28.74 4.92 -15.50
CA GLY A 329 -27.58 5.73 -15.86
C GLY A 329 -27.00 6.61 -14.75
N ILE A 330 -27.69 6.72 -13.61
CA ILE A 330 -27.16 7.39 -12.40
C ILE A 330 -26.17 6.53 -11.63
N LEU A 331 -26.20 5.21 -11.84
CA LEU A 331 -25.35 4.27 -11.12
C LEU A 331 -23.90 4.34 -11.64
N ARG A 332 -22.96 4.25 -10.71
CA ARG A 332 -21.53 4.19 -10.96
C ARG A 332 -20.93 2.93 -10.34
N PRO A 333 -19.79 2.43 -10.80
CA PRO A 333 -19.09 1.32 -10.15
C PRO A 333 -18.90 1.56 -8.66
N GLY A 334 -19.23 0.57 -7.83
CA GLY A 334 -19.15 0.68 -6.37
C GLY A 334 -20.36 1.35 -5.70
N ASP A 335 -21.34 1.89 -6.44
CA ASP A 335 -22.57 2.42 -5.86
C ASP A 335 -23.40 1.30 -5.23
N VAL A 336 -24.19 1.67 -4.23
CA VAL A 336 -25.12 0.78 -3.55
C VAL A 336 -26.54 1.22 -3.85
N PHE A 337 -27.40 0.25 -4.15
CA PHE A 337 -28.81 0.49 -4.49
C PHE A 337 -29.68 -0.66 -4.00
N ARG A 338 -30.98 -0.47 -4.01
CA ARG A 338 -31.97 -1.48 -3.64
C ARG A 338 -32.73 -1.97 -4.86
N VAL A 339 -33.09 -3.24 -4.83
CA VAL A 339 -33.98 -3.82 -5.83
C VAL A 339 -35.19 -4.48 -5.19
N GLN A 340 -36.30 -4.42 -5.90
CA GLN A 340 -37.50 -5.20 -5.61
C GLN A 340 -37.87 -5.99 -6.83
N LEU A 341 -37.87 -7.35 -6.68
CA LEU A 341 -38.12 -8.31 -7.74
C LEU A 341 -39.22 -9.30 -7.27
N PRO A 342 -40.50 -8.96 -7.44
CA PRO A 342 -41.59 -9.77 -6.93
C PRO A 342 -41.65 -11.18 -7.51
N ASP A 343 -41.24 -11.36 -8.78
CA ASP A 343 -41.13 -12.64 -9.48
C ASP A 343 -40.12 -13.59 -8.85
N ARG A 344 -39.15 -13.05 -8.11
CA ARG A 344 -38.10 -13.80 -7.39
C ARG A 344 -38.30 -13.80 -5.88
N ASN A 345 -39.44 -13.29 -5.41
CA ASN A 345 -39.75 -13.12 -3.98
C ASN A 345 -38.71 -12.28 -3.23
N ILE A 346 -38.14 -11.26 -3.90
CA ILE A 346 -37.21 -10.29 -3.35
C ILE A 346 -37.94 -8.97 -3.11
N ASP A 347 -38.16 -8.62 -1.85
CA ASP A 347 -38.86 -7.38 -1.50
C ASP A 347 -37.92 -6.17 -1.35
N ASN A 348 -36.72 -6.36 -0.80
CA ASN A 348 -35.79 -5.29 -0.58
C ASN A 348 -34.36 -5.84 -0.42
N MET A 349 -33.69 -6.06 -1.54
CA MET A 349 -32.31 -6.52 -1.56
C MET A 349 -31.38 -5.36 -1.86
N VAL A 350 -30.33 -5.23 -1.05
CA VAL A 350 -29.26 -4.25 -1.27
C VAL A 350 -28.19 -4.88 -2.16
N LEU A 351 -27.88 -4.21 -3.25
CA LEU A 351 -26.87 -4.62 -4.20
C LEU A 351 -25.81 -3.54 -4.36
N ARG A 352 -24.61 -3.97 -4.71
CA ARG A 352 -23.50 -3.09 -5.08
C ARG A 352 -23.17 -3.26 -6.55
N VAL A 353 -23.00 -2.14 -7.24
CA VAL A 353 -22.62 -2.13 -8.66
C VAL A 353 -21.18 -2.65 -8.79
N GLY A 354 -21.02 -3.72 -9.53
CA GLY A 354 -19.69 -4.24 -9.93
C GLY A 354 -19.26 -3.62 -11.25
N LYS A 355 -19.70 -4.20 -12.36
CA LYS A 355 -19.38 -3.76 -13.73
C LYS A 355 -20.61 -3.16 -14.39
N ILE A 356 -20.41 -2.10 -15.15
CA ILE A 356 -21.44 -1.49 -16.00
C ILE A 356 -21.05 -1.74 -17.45
N GLU A 357 -21.98 -2.24 -18.25
CA GLU A 357 -21.84 -2.41 -19.69
C GLU A 357 -22.99 -1.65 -20.38
N GLU A 358 -22.63 -0.83 -21.35
CA GLU A 358 -23.60 -0.16 -22.21
C GLU A 358 -23.90 -1.05 -23.42
N SER A 359 -25.19 -1.27 -23.70
CA SER A 359 -25.66 -2.10 -24.82
C SER A 359 -26.39 -1.26 -25.86
#